data_b300b720ae50d4bc934679ec764e8f76
#
_entry.id   b300b720ae50d4bc934679ec764e8f76
#
_cell.length_a   1.000
_cell.length_b   1.000
_cell.length_c   1.000
_cell.angle_alpha   90.00
_cell.angle_beta   90.00
_cell.angle_gamma   90.00
#
_symmetry.space_group_name_H-M   'P 1'
#
loop_
_entity.id
_entity.type
_entity.pdbx_description
1 polymer ?
#
loop_
_entity_poly.entity_id
_entity_poly.type
_entity_poly.pdbx_seq_one_letter_code
_entity_poly.pdbx_strand_id
1 'polypeptide(L)'
;MRFISPSLLVLLALVCAGSHLHGQAPTPAAGPNGLDFEIYRTRIEPIFLAARGDHARCYACHSQGTPLRLQELSPGARSWTEEQSRANFAAVQRVVVPGQPKLSPLVLMPLAHDAGGTEFHPGGKHFTSMDDPEMKTIVAWITGVKN
;
A
#
# COMPACT_ATOMS: atom_id res chain seq x y z
N MET A 1 47.82 -17.09 72.91
CA MET A 1 46.80 -17.77 72.09
C MET A 1 45.87 -16.73 71.51
N ARG A 2 45.96 -16.45 70.21
CA ARG A 2 45.13 -15.49 69.50
C ARG A 2 44.26 -16.23 68.52
N PHE A 3 42.94 -16.14 68.69
CA PHE A 3 41.95 -16.71 67.77
C PHE A 3 41.74 -15.76 66.63
N ILE A 4 41.92 -16.24 65.39
CA ILE A 4 41.68 -15.53 64.16
C ILE A 4 40.25 -15.89 63.67
N SER A 5 39.40 -14.90 63.57
CA SER A 5 38.05 -15.06 63.08
C SER A 5 38.04 -14.98 61.52
N PRO A 6 37.38 -15.90 60.80
CA PRO A 6 37.30 -15.82 59.38
C PRO A 6 36.12 -14.86 58.94
N SER A 7 36.48 -13.81 58.26
CA SER A 7 35.54 -12.91 57.63
C SER A 7 34.80 -13.58 56.46
N LEU A 8 33.49 -13.63 56.56
CA LEU A 8 32.60 -14.17 55.54
C LEU A 8 32.40 -13.09 54.44
N LEU A 9 33.02 -13.30 53.28
CA LEU A 9 32.81 -12.47 52.08
C LEU A 9 31.50 -12.87 51.40
N VAL A 10 30.47 -12.04 51.55
CA VAL A 10 29.23 -12.18 50.80
C VAL A 10 29.41 -11.52 49.44
N LEU A 11 29.52 -12.32 48.38
CA LEU A 11 29.50 -11.85 47.00
C LEU A 11 28.05 -11.57 46.60
N LEU A 12 27.72 -10.28 46.46
CA LEU A 12 26.44 -9.85 45.94
C LEU A 12 26.49 -9.87 44.38
N ALA A 13 25.92 -10.91 43.77
CA ALA A 13 25.78 -10.99 42.32
C ALA A 13 24.64 -10.06 41.87
N LEU A 14 25.02 -8.96 41.24
CA LEU A 14 24.06 -8.02 40.60
C LEU A 14 23.60 -8.65 39.28
N VAL A 15 22.39 -9.21 39.25
CA VAL A 15 21.73 -9.67 38.00
C VAL A 15 21.17 -8.43 37.29
N CYS A 16 21.88 -7.95 36.26
CA CYS A 16 21.35 -6.98 35.33
C CYS A 16 20.32 -7.66 34.44
N ALA A 17 19.03 -7.52 34.79
CA ALA A 17 17.93 -7.86 33.90
C ALA A 17 17.90 -6.84 32.77
N GLY A 18 18.49 -7.16 31.63
CA GLY A 18 18.41 -6.37 30.40
C GLY A 18 16.98 -6.42 29.87
N SER A 19 16.23 -5.35 30.08
CA SER A 19 14.93 -5.16 29.42
C SER A 19 15.17 -4.93 27.92
N HIS A 20 14.98 -5.96 27.10
CA HIS A 20 14.91 -5.82 25.66
C HIS A 20 13.65 -5.04 25.31
N LEU A 21 13.80 -3.75 25.13
CA LEU A 21 12.79 -2.92 24.44
C LEU A 21 12.68 -3.44 23.01
N HIS A 22 11.69 -4.27 22.76
CA HIS A 22 11.26 -4.59 21.39
C HIS A 22 10.75 -3.28 20.79
N GLY A 23 11.61 -2.61 20.01
CA GLY A 23 11.20 -1.50 19.18
C GLY A 23 10.14 -2.00 18.19
N GLN A 24 8.88 -1.70 18.47
CA GLN A 24 7.83 -1.87 17.47
C GLN A 24 8.22 -1.01 16.28
N ALA A 25 8.36 -1.65 15.11
CA ALA A 25 8.51 -0.91 13.87
C ALA A 25 7.35 0.09 13.75
N PRO A 26 7.62 1.35 13.34
CA PRO A 26 6.56 2.35 13.22
C PRO A 26 5.47 1.80 12.30
N THR A 27 4.24 1.74 12.80
CA THR A 27 3.06 1.43 11.99
C THR A 27 3.02 2.45 10.85
N PRO A 28 2.99 2.02 9.57
CA PRO A 28 2.92 2.95 8.46
C PRO A 28 1.73 3.89 8.68
N ALA A 29 1.99 5.19 8.64
CA ALA A 29 0.96 6.19 8.85
C ALA A 29 -0.09 6.05 7.74
N ALA A 30 -1.34 5.75 8.12
CA ALA A 30 -2.45 5.91 7.21
C ALA A 30 -2.44 7.35 6.69
N GLY A 31 -2.57 7.53 5.38
CA GLY A 31 -2.70 8.87 4.79
C GLY A 31 -3.91 9.59 5.41
N PRO A 32 -4.03 10.92 5.23
CA PRO A 32 -5.06 11.76 5.84
C PRO A 32 -6.50 11.27 5.59
N ASN A 33 -6.70 10.38 4.62
CA ASN A 33 -7.99 9.78 4.27
C ASN A 33 -8.11 8.30 4.71
N GLY A 34 -7.24 7.80 5.60
CA GLY A 34 -7.30 6.41 6.09
C GLY A 34 -6.76 5.35 5.13
N LEU A 35 -6.30 5.72 3.93
CA LEU A 35 -5.70 4.81 2.96
C LEU A 35 -4.24 4.53 3.31
N ASP A 36 -3.84 3.26 3.27
CA ASP A 36 -2.49 2.82 3.60
C ASP A 36 -1.55 2.99 2.38
N PHE A 37 -0.48 3.78 2.55
CA PHE A 37 0.49 4.04 1.49
C PHE A 37 1.36 2.82 1.17
N GLU A 38 1.73 2.00 2.16
CA GLU A 38 2.58 0.83 1.90
C GLU A 38 1.81 -0.26 1.17
N ILE A 39 0.53 -0.45 1.48
CA ILE A 39 -0.35 -1.33 0.70
C ILE A 39 -0.53 -0.78 -0.71
N TYR A 40 -0.73 0.53 -0.85
CA TYR A 40 -0.78 1.17 -2.17
C TYR A 40 0.47 0.86 -2.98
N ARG A 41 1.66 1.17 -2.45
CA ARG A 41 2.94 1.01 -3.14
C ARG A 41 3.24 -0.44 -3.51
N THR A 42 2.93 -1.38 -2.61
CA THR A 42 3.30 -2.79 -2.79
C THR A 42 2.26 -3.62 -3.51
N ARG A 43 0.98 -3.22 -3.50
CA ARG A 43 -0.11 -4.02 -4.08
C ARG A 43 -0.93 -3.30 -5.14
N ILE A 44 -1.09 -1.98 -5.07
CA ILE A 44 -1.92 -1.23 -6.03
C ILE A 44 -1.09 -0.73 -7.21
N GLU A 45 0.10 -0.17 -6.97
CA GLU A 45 0.98 0.30 -8.05
C GLU A 45 1.34 -0.79 -9.08
N PRO A 46 1.66 -2.04 -8.68
CA PRO A 46 1.89 -3.13 -9.63
C PRO A 46 0.71 -3.35 -10.58
N ILE A 47 -0.53 -3.16 -10.12
CA ILE A 47 -1.74 -3.29 -10.93
C ILE A 47 -1.74 -2.28 -12.10
N PHE A 48 -1.29 -1.06 -11.86
CA PHE A 48 -1.22 -0.02 -12.92
C PHE A 48 -0.15 -0.33 -13.99
N LEU A 49 0.87 -1.08 -13.63
CA LEU A 49 1.99 -1.45 -14.51
C LEU A 49 1.78 -2.81 -15.19
N ALA A 50 0.84 -3.62 -14.72
CA ALA A 50 0.57 -4.93 -15.26
C ALA A 50 -0.02 -4.85 -16.69
N ALA A 51 0.47 -5.71 -17.58
CA ALA A 51 -0.17 -5.95 -18.87
C ALA A 51 -1.35 -6.91 -18.68
N ARG A 52 -2.49 -6.66 -19.35
CA ARG A 52 -3.70 -7.48 -19.28
C ARG A 52 -4.17 -7.81 -20.66
N GLY A 53 -3.87 -9.03 -21.12
CA GLY A 53 -4.29 -9.50 -22.43
C GLY A 53 -3.93 -8.48 -23.53
N ASP A 54 -4.92 -8.06 -24.29
CA ASP A 54 -4.86 -7.08 -25.37
C ASP A 54 -5.12 -5.63 -24.91
N HIS A 55 -5.36 -5.42 -23.61
CA HIS A 55 -5.54 -4.06 -23.07
C HIS A 55 -4.20 -3.36 -22.81
N ALA A 56 -4.17 -2.06 -23.09
CA ALA A 56 -3.06 -1.21 -22.67
C ALA A 56 -2.93 -1.22 -21.14
N ARG A 57 -1.70 -1.11 -20.62
CA ARG A 57 -1.49 -0.90 -19.18
C ARG A 57 -2.18 0.38 -18.75
N CYS A 58 -2.75 0.43 -17.55
CA CYS A 58 -3.34 1.65 -16.99
C CYS A 58 -2.35 2.83 -17.09
N TYR A 59 -1.09 2.57 -16.74
CA TYR A 59 0.01 3.52 -16.85
C TYR A 59 0.15 4.17 -18.25
N ALA A 60 -0.06 3.42 -19.33
CA ALA A 60 0.19 3.91 -20.68
C ALA A 60 -0.67 5.15 -21.03
N CYS A 61 -1.91 5.18 -20.56
CA CYS A 61 -2.80 6.34 -20.74
C CYS A 61 -2.68 7.32 -19.57
N HIS A 62 -2.59 6.80 -18.35
CA HIS A 62 -2.60 7.61 -17.14
C HIS A 62 -1.30 8.40 -16.86
N SER A 63 -0.20 8.11 -17.56
CA SER A 63 0.99 8.98 -17.55
C SER A 63 0.86 10.21 -18.45
N GLN A 64 -0.14 10.28 -19.34
CA GLN A 64 -0.22 11.26 -20.42
C GLN A 64 -1.32 12.33 -20.29
N GLY A 65 -1.83 12.60 -19.09
CA GLY A 65 -2.70 13.75 -18.88
C GLY A 65 -4.19 13.48 -18.76
N THR A 66 -4.57 12.32 -18.28
CA THR A 66 -5.94 12.00 -17.83
C THR A 66 -6.23 12.63 -16.46
N PRO A 67 -7.51 12.70 -16.02
CA PRO A 67 -7.85 13.19 -14.67
C PRO A 67 -7.09 12.46 -13.53
N LEU A 68 -6.87 11.14 -13.66
CA LEU A 68 -5.91 10.41 -12.84
C LEU A 68 -4.56 10.44 -13.56
N ARG A 69 -3.67 11.34 -13.15
CA ARG A 69 -2.34 11.43 -13.73
C ARG A 69 -1.30 10.77 -12.84
N LEU A 70 -0.66 9.74 -13.36
CA LEU A 70 0.49 9.07 -12.75
C LEU A 70 1.81 9.69 -13.23
N GLN A 71 2.84 9.61 -12.41
CA GLN A 71 4.20 10.03 -12.77
C GLN A 71 4.74 9.16 -13.91
N GLU A 72 5.54 9.76 -14.78
CA GLU A 72 6.28 8.99 -15.78
C GLU A 72 7.33 8.13 -15.12
N LEU A 73 7.52 6.90 -15.61
CA LEU A 73 8.63 6.07 -15.18
C LEU A 73 9.96 6.68 -15.63
N SER A 74 10.97 6.63 -14.79
CA SER A 74 12.33 6.98 -15.17
C SER A 74 12.80 6.09 -16.33
N PRO A 75 13.66 6.60 -17.26
CA PRO A 75 14.14 5.80 -18.37
C PRO A 75 14.72 4.46 -17.93
N GLY A 76 14.20 3.37 -18.48
CA GLY A 76 14.61 1.99 -18.16
C GLY A 76 14.05 1.42 -16.83
N ALA A 77 13.35 2.21 -16.04
CA ALA A 77 12.73 1.73 -14.79
C ALA A 77 11.49 0.88 -15.06
N ARG A 78 11.27 -0.12 -14.19
CA ARG A 78 10.08 -0.99 -14.19
C ARG A 78 9.12 -0.68 -13.05
N SER A 79 9.49 0.23 -12.16
CA SER A 79 8.70 0.70 -11.01
C SER A 79 9.02 2.14 -10.74
N TRP A 80 8.15 2.81 -10.01
CA TRP A 80 8.35 4.18 -9.54
C TRP A 80 9.34 4.25 -8.38
N THR A 81 10.03 5.38 -8.25
CA THR A 81 10.75 5.73 -7.03
C THR A 81 9.76 6.01 -5.90
N GLU A 82 10.23 6.03 -4.65
CA GLU A 82 9.34 6.34 -3.52
C GLU A 82 8.71 7.74 -3.66
N GLU A 83 9.46 8.72 -4.13
CA GLU A 83 8.96 10.08 -4.38
C GLU A 83 7.83 10.07 -5.43
N GLN A 84 8.03 9.38 -6.55
CA GLN A 84 7.02 9.21 -7.59
C GLN A 84 5.79 8.44 -7.06
N SER A 85 6.00 7.39 -6.26
CA SER A 85 4.92 6.63 -5.62
C SER A 85 4.08 7.51 -4.69
N ARG A 86 4.69 8.40 -3.92
CA ARG A 86 3.96 9.34 -3.06
C ARG A 86 3.14 10.35 -3.89
N ALA A 87 3.69 10.85 -4.99
CA ALA A 87 2.96 11.72 -5.91
C ALA A 87 1.79 10.98 -6.57
N ASN A 88 2.00 9.72 -6.99
CA ASN A 88 0.95 8.86 -7.54
C ASN A 88 -0.14 8.55 -6.50
N PHE A 89 0.26 8.25 -5.26
CA PHE A 89 -0.69 8.04 -4.16
C PHE A 89 -1.61 9.25 -3.96
N ALA A 90 -1.03 10.45 -3.92
CA ALA A 90 -1.81 11.68 -3.81
C ALA A 90 -2.76 11.90 -5.02
N ALA A 91 -2.35 11.47 -6.22
CA ALA A 91 -3.21 11.51 -7.40
C ALA A 91 -4.37 10.50 -7.31
N VAL A 92 -4.07 9.27 -6.89
CA VAL A 92 -5.05 8.18 -6.74
C VAL A 92 -6.07 8.48 -5.65
N GLN A 93 -5.66 9.10 -4.55
CA GLN A 93 -6.60 9.51 -3.49
C GLN A 93 -7.73 10.42 -3.99
N ARG A 94 -7.53 11.19 -5.05
CA ARG A 94 -8.57 12.06 -5.64
C ARG A 94 -9.67 11.31 -6.39
N VAL A 95 -9.43 10.06 -6.73
CA VAL A 95 -10.37 9.18 -7.45
C VAL A 95 -10.83 8.00 -6.60
N VAL A 96 -10.67 8.12 -5.27
CA VAL A 96 -11.10 7.14 -4.29
C VAL A 96 -11.98 7.79 -3.24
N VAL A 97 -13.08 7.13 -2.91
CA VAL A 97 -13.90 7.45 -1.75
C VAL A 97 -13.59 6.40 -0.67
N PRO A 98 -12.81 6.74 0.37
CA PRO A 98 -12.39 5.78 1.39
C PRO A 98 -13.56 5.05 2.02
N GLY A 99 -13.44 3.73 2.18
CA GLY A 99 -14.50 2.87 2.68
C GLY A 99 -15.63 2.58 1.70
N GLN A 100 -15.66 3.24 0.52
CA GLN A 100 -16.79 3.16 -0.41
C GLN A 100 -16.31 2.82 -1.84
N PRO A 101 -15.89 1.57 -2.09
CA PRO A 101 -15.38 1.17 -3.41
C PRO A 101 -16.39 1.36 -4.53
N LYS A 102 -17.68 1.15 -4.27
CA LYS A 102 -18.77 1.33 -5.25
C LYS A 102 -19.07 2.80 -5.61
N LEU A 103 -18.44 3.77 -4.93
CA LEU A 103 -18.50 5.19 -5.25
C LEU A 103 -17.15 5.73 -5.75
N SER A 104 -16.13 4.87 -5.81
CA SER A 104 -14.76 5.24 -6.17
C SER A 104 -14.55 5.15 -7.69
N PRO A 105 -14.24 6.24 -8.40
CA PRO A 105 -13.90 6.20 -9.83
C PRO A 105 -12.78 5.21 -10.16
N LEU A 106 -11.81 5.00 -9.24
CA LEU A 106 -10.75 4.00 -9.39
C LEU A 106 -11.30 2.58 -9.63
N VAL A 107 -12.48 2.25 -9.05
CA VAL A 107 -13.18 0.98 -9.25
C VAL A 107 -14.09 1.04 -10.45
N LEU A 108 -14.93 2.07 -10.52
CA LEU A 108 -16.04 2.13 -11.47
C LEU A 108 -15.58 2.31 -12.92
N MET A 109 -14.51 3.09 -13.16
CA MET A 109 -14.07 3.39 -14.51
C MET A 109 -13.52 2.17 -15.27
N PRO A 110 -12.61 1.36 -14.71
CA PRO A 110 -12.04 0.21 -15.39
C PRO A 110 -12.93 -1.05 -15.33
N LEU A 111 -14.02 -1.05 -14.54
CA LEU A 111 -14.92 -2.18 -14.38
C LEU A 111 -15.92 -2.27 -15.54
N ALA A 112 -16.24 -3.49 -15.98
CA ALA A 112 -17.28 -3.73 -16.98
C ALA A 112 -18.64 -3.17 -16.53
N HIS A 113 -19.41 -2.62 -17.46
CA HIS A 113 -20.72 -2.04 -17.18
C HIS A 113 -21.66 -3.05 -16.50
N ASP A 114 -21.74 -4.26 -17.03
CA ASP A 114 -22.60 -5.35 -16.49
C ASP A 114 -22.20 -5.78 -15.08
N ALA A 115 -20.95 -5.47 -14.67
CA ALA A 115 -20.46 -5.70 -13.30
C ALA A 115 -20.68 -4.48 -12.37
N GLY A 116 -21.34 -3.44 -12.87
CA GLY A 116 -21.62 -2.20 -12.11
C GLY A 116 -20.63 -1.07 -12.35
N GLY A 117 -19.79 -1.19 -13.38
CA GLY A 117 -18.89 -0.11 -13.80
C GLY A 117 -19.60 1.00 -14.56
N THR A 118 -18.87 2.06 -14.89
CA THR A 118 -19.38 3.14 -15.76
C THR A 118 -19.61 2.64 -17.18
N GLU A 119 -20.46 3.32 -17.93
CA GLU A 119 -20.73 2.96 -19.31
C GLU A 119 -19.50 3.09 -20.21
N PHE A 120 -18.73 4.15 -20.02
CA PHE A 120 -17.59 4.45 -20.86
C PHE A 120 -16.30 4.72 -20.06
N HIS A 121 -15.20 4.14 -20.56
CA HIS A 121 -13.83 4.44 -20.14
C HIS A 121 -12.93 4.43 -21.39
N PRO A 122 -12.27 5.54 -21.75
CA PRO A 122 -11.49 5.62 -23.00
C PRO A 122 -10.41 4.56 -23.15
N GLY A 123 -9.83 4.10 -22.03
CA GLY A 123 -8.84 3.02 -22.00
C GLY A 123 -9.42 1.60 -22.07
N GLY A 124 -10.74 1.46 -22.20
CA GLY A 124 -11.43 0.17 -22.15
C GLY A 124 -11.75 -0.31 -20.74
N LYS A 125 -12.41 -1.45 -20.65
CA LYS A 125 -12.79 -2.09 -19.39
C LYS A 125 -11.79 -3.19 -19.07
N HIS A 126 -10.97 -2.96 -18.05
CA HIS A 126 -9.86 -3.85 -17.67
C HIS A 126 -10.28 -5.02 -16.77
N PHE A 127 -11.45 -4.89 -16.10
CA PHE A 127 -11.96 -5.88 -15.17
C PHE A 127 -13.37 -6.28 -15.58
N THR A 128 -13.60 -7.56 -15.78
CA THR A 128 -14.92 -8.12 -16.17
C THR A 128 -15.83 -8.31 -14.97
N SER A 129 -15.29 -8.35 -13.76
CA SER A 129 -16.03 -8.65 -12.53
C SER A 129 -15.37 -7.99 -11.30
N MET A 130 -16.17 -7.74 -10.28
CA MET A 130 -15.69 -7.40 -8.93
C MET A 130 -14.90 -8.56 -8.29
N ASP A 131 -15.04 -9.77 -8.82
CA ASP A 131 -14.35 -10.97 -8.34
C ASP A 131 -12.94 -11.13 -8.92
N ASP A 132 -12.54 -10.30 -9.87
CA ASP A 132 -11.18 -10.28 -10.39
C ASP A 132 -10.18 -10.07 -9.23
N PRO A 133 -9.09 -10.85 -9.15
CA PRO A 133 -8.14 -10.79 -8.04
C PRO A 133 -7.52 -9.41 -7.81
N GLU A 134 -7.20 -8.69 -8.88
CA GLU A 134 -6.65 -7.34 -8.77
C GLU A 134 -7.72 -6.32 -8.38
N MET A 135 -8.95 -6.47 -8.87
CA MET A 135 -10.08 -5.66 -8.43
C MET A 135 -10.38 -5.89 -6.94
N LYS A 136 -10.37 -7.14 -6.47
CA LYS A 136 -10.49 -7.44 -5.02
C LYS A 136 -9.40 -6.77 -4.20
N THR A 137 -8.16 -6.72 -4.72
CA THR A 137 -7.04 -6.05 -4.05
C THR A 137 -7.30 -4.54 -3.93
N ILE A 138 -7.80 -3.89 -4.99
CA ILE A 138 -8.18 -2.47 -4.97
C ILE A 138 -9.30 -2.22 -3.97
N VAL A 139 -10.34 -3.05 -3.99
CA VAL A 139 -11.50 -2.95 -3.09
C VAL A 139 -11.08 -3.12 -1.63
N ALA A 140 -10.26 -4.14 -1.32
CA ALA A 140 -9.75 -4.38 0.02
C ALA A 140 -8.95 -3.18 0.55
N TRP A 141 -8.08 -2.61 -0.28
CA TRP A 141 -7.32 -1.41 0.07
C TRP A 141 -8.23 -0.20 0.35
N ILE A 142 -9.24 0.06 -0.49
CA ILE A 142 -10.20 1.17 -0.31
C ILE A 142 -11.01 1.00 0.98
N THR A 143 -11.39 -0.24 1.32
CA THR A 143 -12.18 -0.55 2.53
C THR A 143 -11.33 -0.62 3.81
N GLY A 144 -10.00 -0.56 3.70
CA GLY A 144 -9.09 -0.67 4.84
C GLY A 144 -8.96 -2.09 5.40
N VAL A 145 -9.44 -3.10 4.68
CA VAL A 145 -9.26 -4.51 5.07
C VAL A 145 -7.79 -4.89 4.86
N LYS A 146 -7.12 -5.22 5.95
CA LYS A 146 -5.75 -5.77 5.91
C LYS A 146 -5.84 -7.27 5.66
N ASN A 147 -5.56 -7.71 4.43
CA ASN A 147 -5.40 -9.12 4.06
C ASN A 147 -3.95 -9.55 4.29
#